data_20fb6314c032797ca27922f3660b359d
#
_entry.id   20fb6314c032797ca27922f3660b359d
#
_cell.length_a   1.000
_cell.length_b   1.000
_cell.length_c   1.000
_cell.angle_alpha   90.00
_cell.angle_beta   90.00
_cell.angle_gamma   90.00
#
_symmetry.space_group_name_H-M   'P 1'
#
loop_
_entity.id
_entity.type
_entity.pdbx_description
1 polymer ?
#
loop_
_entity_poly.entity_id
_entity_poly.type
_entity_poly.pdbx_seq_one_letter_code
_entity_poly.pdbx_strand_id
1 'polypeptide(L)'
;LGELQPHYTALEKTCKSYSHYMQTGAIPQQKIQIEQQIKMLYAGLRAQEKQLEILQRDLRFERNNQKRDSVLFHSHALTEADYDASLQKLLQKELSVTSQQSSIISTKNDILSQEKQLADLTIQYDNVQNEFQLQFDEQRTQLLAEIKLWKDKYILNAPIAGKITFTKFSCDRELDRP
;
A
#
# COMPACT_ATOMS: atom_id res chain seq x y z
N LEU A 1 12.43 -29.46 -28.12
CA LEU A 1 12.08 -29.43 -26.68
C LEU A 1 10.96 -30.40 -26.29
N GLY A 2 10.12 -30.92 -27.26
CA GLY A 2 9.16 -31.99 -27.08
C GLY A 2 8.47 -32.06 -25.74
N GLU A 3 8.79 -33.10 -24.94
CA GLU A 3 8.17 -33.39 -23.65
C GLU A 3 8.36 -32.25 -22.61
N LEU A 4 9.44 -31.46 -22.69
CA LEU A 4 9.74 -30.35 -21.77
C LEU A 4 9.02 -29.04 -22.13
N GLN A 5 8.45 -28.94 -23.36
CA GLN A 5 7.85 -27.71 -23.86
C GLN A 5 6.70 -27.17 -22.98
N PRO A 6 5.76 -27.98 -22.49
CA PRO A 6 4.67 -27.48 -21.65
C PRO A 6 5.17 -26.82 -20.35
N HIS A 7 6.13 -27.46 -19.68
CA HIS A 7 6.69 -26.94 -18.40
C HIS A 7 7.50 -25.65 -18.62
N TYR A 8 8.27 -25.60 -19.71
CA TYR A 8 8.98 -24.37 -20.07
C TYR A 8 8.02 -23.22 -20.39
N THR A 9 6.97 -23.51 -21.17
CA THR A 9 5.97 -22.49 -21.55
C THR A 9 5.19 -21.99 -20.34
N ALA A 10 4.89 -22.87 -19.37
CA ALA A 10 4.24 -22.47 -18.11
C ALA A 10 5.12 -21.49 -17.34
N LEU A 11 6.40 -21.81 -17.13
CA LEU A 11 7.35 -20.93 -16.45
C LEU A 11 7.53 -19.59 -17.17
N GLU A 12 7.68 -19.63 -18.50
CA GLU A 12 7.79 -18.42 -19.35
C GLU A 12 6.56 -17.53 -19.21
N LYS A 13 5.36 -18.10 -19.21
CA LYS A 13 4.10 -17.37 -19.03
C LYS A 13 4.06 -16.66 -17.67
N THR A 14 4.44 -17.35 -16.60
CA THR A 14 4.49 -16.74 -15.26
C THR A 14 5.49 -15.59 -15.20
N CYS A 15 6.69 -15.76 -15.78
CA CYS A 15 7.68 -14.68 -15.85
C CYS A 15 7.17 -13.47 -16.66
N LYS A 16 6.51 -13.70 -17.77
CA LYS A 16 5.93 -12.64 -18.60
C LYS A 16 4.79 -11.92 -17.89
N SER A 17 3.92 -12.64 -17.19
CA SER A 17 2.82 -12.06 -16.41
C SER A 17 3.35 -11.18 -15.28
N TYR A 18 4.37 -11.64 -14.56
CA TYR A 18 5.03 -10.87 -13.51
C TYR A 18 5.72 -9.61 -14.08
N SER A 19 6.47 -9.76 -15.16
CA SER A 19 7.12 -8.62 -15.82
C SER A 19 6.10 -7.57 -16.29
N HIS A 20 4.98 -8.00 -16.87
CA HIS A 20 3.90 -7.10 -17.26
C HIS A 20 3.26 -6.39 -16.06
N TYR A 21 3.00 -7.13 -14.97
CA TYR A 21 2.49 -6.55 -13.74
C TYR A 21 3.42 -5.48 -13.16
N MET A 22 4.73 -5.75 -13.14
CA MET A 22 5.73 -4.79 -12.68
C MET A 22 5.85 -3.56 -13.60
N GLN A 23 5.71 -3.74 -14.91
CA GLN A 23 5.76 -2.64 -15.90
C GLN A 23 4.52 -1.74 -15.84
N THR A 24 3.33 -2.29 -15.64
CA THR A 24 2.09 -1.50 -15.49
C THR A 24 2.14 -0.57 -14.29
N GLY A 25 2.84 -0.96 -13.23
CA GLY A 25 3.12 -0.08 -12.08
C GLY A 25 1.87 0.52 -11.41
N ALA A 26 0.69 -0.05 -11.65
CA ALA A 26 -0.58 0.54 -11.20
C ALA A 26 -0.63 0.72 -9.67
N ILE A 27 -0.32 -0.32 -8.90
CA ILE A 27 -0.32 -0.24 -7.43
C ILE A 27 0.77 0.69 -6.91
N PRO A 28 2.04 0.61 -7.35
CA PRO A 28 3.06 1.57 -6.96
C PRO A 28 2.69 3.03 -7.25
N GLN A 29 2.09 3.32 -8.40
CA GLN A 29 1.65 4.67 -8.74
C GLN A 29 0.52 5.16 -7.82
N GLN A 30 -0.46 4.30 -7.51
CA GLN A 30 -1.53 4.61 -6.56
C GLN A 30 -0.98 4.89 -5.16
N LYS A 31 0.00 4.10 -4.69
CA LYS A 31 0.67 4.34 -3.40
C LYS A 31 1.31 5.73 -3.36
N ILE A 32 2.07 6.10 -4.39
CA ILE A 32 2.71 7.43 -4.48
C ILE A 32 1.65 8.54 -4.44
N GLN A 33 0.53 8.38 -5.15
CA GLN A 33 -0.55 9.37 -5.14
C GLN A 33 -1.17 9.54 -3.75
N ILE A 34 -1.44 8.43 -3.04
CA ILE A 34 -2.00 8.46 -1.69
C ILE A 34 -0.99 9.07 -0.71
N GLU A 35 0.28 8.73 -0.80
CA GLU A 35 1.34 9.35 0.03
C GLU A 35 1.41 10.86 -0.17
N GLN A 36 1.27 11.34 -1.42
CA GLN A 36 1.21 12.77 -1.71
C GLN A 36 -0.04 13.43 -1.11
N GLN A 37 -1.21 12.76 -1.19
CA GLN A 37 -2.45 13.25 -0.57
C GLN A 37 -2.31 13.33 0.96
N ILE A 38 -1.77 12.30 1.59
CA ILE A 38 -1.50 12.28 3.04
C ILE A 38 -0.58 13.46 3.42
N LYS A 39 0.49 13.68 2.66
CA LYS A 39 1.40 14.80 2.88
C LYS A 39 0.70 16.18 2.79
N MET A 40 -0.19 16.35 1.82
CA MET A 40 -0.99 17.57 1.68
C MET A 40 -1.97 17.74 2.84
N LEU A 41 -2.64 16.67 3.27
CA LEU A 41 -3.53 16.69 4.43
C LEU A 41 -2.80 17.07 5.71
N TYR A 42 -1.60 16.55 5.95
CA TYR A 42 -0.77 16.96 7.10
C TYR A 42 -0.34 18.41 7.03
N ALA A 43 -0.04 18.94 5.85
CA ALA A 43 0.26 20.36 5.69
C ALA A 43 -0.98 21.23 6.00
N GLY A 44 -2.16 20.84 5.52
CA GLY A 44 -3.43 21.47 5.85
C GLY A 44 -3.75 21.42 7.35
N LEU A 45 -3.54 20.25 7.97
CA LEU A 45 -3.74 20.07 9.42
C LEU A 45 -2.88 21.04 10.24
N ARG A 46 -1.61 21.20 9.90
CA ARG A 46 -0.72 22.17 10.58
C ARG A 46 -1.20 23.61 10.44
N ALA A 47 -1.75 23.98 9.28
CA ALA A 47 -2.33 25.30 9.07
C ALA A 47 -3.58 25.51 9.93
N GLN A 48 -4.45 24.51 10.01
CA GLN A 48 -5.66 24.52 10.85
C GLN A 48 -5.30 24.59 12.36
N GLU A 49 -4.27 23.89 12.80
CA GLU A 49 -3.80 23.95 14.19
C GLU A 49 -3.25 25.34 14.56
N LYS A 50 -2.51 25.98 13.65
CA LYS A 50 -2.08 27.40 13.83
C LYS A 50 -3.27 28.33 13.89
N GLN A 51 -4.27 28.14 13.04
CA GLN A 51 -5.51 28.93 13.07
C GLN A 51 -6.25 28.75 14.40
N LEU A 52 -6.33 27.52 14.90
CA LEU A 52 -6.92 27.24 16.21
C LEU A 52 -6.19 27.97 17.34
N GLU A 53 -4.86 28.02 17.30
CA GLU A 53 -4.06 28.75 18.30
C GLU A 53 -4.42 30.24 18.30
N ILE A 54 -4.57 30.84 17.12
CA ILE A 54 -4.98 32.26 16.97
C ILE A 54 -6.39 32.46 17.56
N LEU A 55 -7.35 31.62 17.20
CA LEU A 55 -8.72 31.70 17.71
C LEU A 55 -8.79 31.51 19.23
N GLN A 56 -7.97 30.63 19.79
CA GLN A 56 -7.88 30.44 21.25
C GLN A 56 -7.28 31.68 21.97
N ARG A 57 -6.34 32.39 21.33
CA ARG A 57 -5.82 33.65 21.86
C ARG A 57 -6.90 34.74 21.84
N ASP A 58 -7.62 34.83 20.74
CA ASP A 58 -8.71 35.82 20.58
C ASP A 58 -9.83 35.55 21.59
N LEU A 59 -10.22 34.26 21.78
CA LEU A 59 -11.16 33.88 22.80
C LEU A 59 -10.69 34.26 24.22
N ARG A 60 -9.39 34.13 24.52
CA ARG A 60 -8.85 34.56 25.83
C ARG A 60 -8.97 36.06 26.02
N PHE A 61 -8.73 36.85 24.98
CA PHE A 61 -8.94 38.32 25.05
C PHE A 61 -10.41 38.64 25.30
N GLU A 62 -11.32 38.01 24.58
CA GLU A 62 -12.75 38.27 24.73
C GLU A 62 -13.27 37.87 26.11
N ARG A 63 -12.81 36.73 26.67
CA ARG A 63 -13.11 36.34 28.05
C ARG A 63 -12.63 37.38 29.07
N ASN A 64 -11.46 38.00 28.87
CA ASN A 64 -10.96 39.03 29.74
C ASN A 64 -11.76 40.34 29.58
N ASN A 65 -12.21 40.67 28.36
CA ASN A 65 -13.10 41.81 28.11
C ASN A 65 -14.42 41.60 28.83
N GLN A 66 -15.05 40.45 28.64
CA GLN A 66 -16.33 40.13 29.27
C GLN A 66 -16.25 40.15 30.81
N LYS A 67 -15.12 39.71 31.40
CA LYS A 67 -14.92 39.82 32.86
C LYS A 67 -14.90 41.32 33.31
N ARG A 68 -14.25 42.19 32.56
CA ARG A 68 -14.24 43.64 32.86
C ARG A 68 -15.64 44.23 32.69
N ASP A 69 -16.33 43.87 31.61
CA ASP A 69 -17.69 44.35 31.35
C ASP A 69 -18.66 43.88 32.42
N SER A 70 -18.51 42.64 32.93
CA SER A 70 -19.26 42.14 34.07
C SER A 70 -19.08 42.98 35.36
N VAL A 71 -17.83 43.39 35.67
CA VAL A 71 -17.57 44.28 36.80
C VAL A 71 -18.20 45.63 36.60
N LEU A 72 -18.10 46.24 35.40
CA LEU A 72 -18.72 47.53 35.06
C LEU A 72 -20.24 47.46 35.12
N PHE A 73 -20.83 46.38 34.65
CA PHE A 73 -22.28 46.15 34.73
C PHE A 73 -22.77 46.11 36.17
N HIS A 74 -22.08 45.35 37.04
CA HIS A 74 -22.43 45.27 38.46
C HIS A 74 -22.24 46.60 39.22
N SER A 75 -21.33 47.48 38.73
CA SER A 75 -21.15 48.85 39.27
C SER A 75 -22.10 49.88 38.66
N HIS A 76 -23.07 49.45 37.83
CA HIS A 76 -24.00 50.31 37.08
C HIS A 76 -23.32 51.27 36.09
N ALA A 77 -22.06 50.97 35.70
CA ALA A 77 -21.31 51.77 34.74
C ALA A 77 -21.46 51.30 33.28
N LEU A 78 -22.18 50.19 33.05
CA LEU A 78 -22.45 49.62 31.73
C LEU A 78 -23.96 49.36 31.59
N THR A 79 -24.51 49.58 30.40
CA THR A 79 -25.92 49.25 30.10
C THR A 79 -26.13 47.74 29.94
N GLU A 80 -27.35 47.25 30.18
CA GLU A 80 -27.71 45.85 29.95
C GLU A 80 -27.49 45.44 28.48
N ALA A 81 -27.87 46.28 27.53
CA ALA A 81 -27.66 46.06 26.10
C ALA A 81 -26.18 45.88 25.71
N ASP A 82 -25.30 46.70 26.30
CA ASP A 82 -23.86 46.57 26.05
C ASP A 82 -23.26 45.32 26.68
N TYR A 83 -23.73 44.90 27.86
CA TYR A 83 -23.33 43.69 28.51
C TYR A 83 -23.77 42.46 27.73
N ASP A 84 -25.02 42.42 27.22
CA ASP A 84 -25.53 41.35 26.36
C ASP A 84 -24.75 41.28 25.04
N ALA A 85 -24.39 42.41 24.46
CA ALA A 85 -23.54 42.44 23.27
C ALA A 85 -22.14 41.83 23.53
N SER A 86 -21.56 42.05 24.72
CA SER A 86 -20.31 41.47 25.17
C SER A 86 -20.43 39.94 25.29
N LEU A 87 -21.51 39.44 25.90
CA LEU A 87 -21.80 37.99 25.99
C LEU A 87 -21.95 37.36 24.62
N GLN A 88 -22.69 37.99 23.69
CA GLN A 88 -22.86 37.48 22.33
C GLN A 88 -21.53 37.37 21.59
N LYS A 89 -20.62 38.34 21.74
CA LYS A 89 -19.27 38.28 21.15
C LYS A 89 -18.48 37.11 21.72
N LEU A 90 -18.53 36.89 23.03
CA LEU A 90 -17.85 35.78 23.67
C LEU A 90 -18.36 34.45 23.11
N LEU A 91 -19.68 34.23 23.06
CA LEU A 91 -20.30 33.04 22.49
C LEU A 91 -19.91 32.80 21.03
N GLN A 92 -19.84 33.87 20.22
CA GLN A 92 -19.41 33.78 18.82
C GLN A 92 -17.96 33.32 18.72
N LYS A 93 -17.05 33.76 19.61
CA LYS A 93 -15.66 33.29 19.65
C LYS A 93 -15.56 31.85 20.09
N GLU A 94 -16.35 31.43 21.06
CA GLU A 94 -16.42 30.02 21.53
C GLU A 94 -16.90 29.09 20.39
N LEU A 95 -17.93 29.49 19.65
CA LEU A 95 -18.40 28.75 18.48
C LEU A 95 -17.32 28.64 17.40
N SER A 96 -16.57 29.73 17.17
CA SER A 96 -15.48 29.72 16.16
C SER A 96 -14.36 28.74 16.56
N VAL A 97 -13.98 28.67 17.82
CA VAL A 97 -13.00 27.71 18.33
C VAL A 97 -13.52 26.26 18.18
N THR A 98 -14.77 26.02 18.57
CA THR A 98 -15.39 24.67 18.49
C THR A 98 -15.50 24.22 17.03
N SER A 99 -15.92 25.12 16.12
CA SER A 99 -15.98 24.82 14.71
C SER A 99 -14.60 24.44 14.13
N GLN A 100 -13.56 25.20 14.49
CA GLN A 100 -12.19 24.90 14.07
C GLN A 100 -11.69 23.56 14.61
N GLN A 101 -12.02 23.23 15.86
CA GLN A 101 -11.68 21.92 16.46
C GLN A 101 -12.37 20.78 15.70
N SER A 102 -13.64 20.94 15.35
CA SER A 102 -14.39 19.96 14.56
C SER A 102 -13.77 19.75 13.18
N SER A 103 -13.33 20.84 12.53
CA SER A 103 -12.62 20.76 11.24
C SER A 103 -11.29 19.98 11.35
N ILE A 104 -10.52 20.20 12.42
CA ILE A 104 -9.29 19.46 12.69
C ILE A 104 -9.57 17.97 12.89
N ILE A 105 -10.64 17.63 13.63
CA ILE A 105 -11.04 16.21 13.82
C ILE A 105 -11.40 15.56 12.49
N SER A 106 -12.16 16.28 11.64
CA SER A 106 -12.50 15.78 10.30
C SER A 106 -11.23 15.52 9.47
N THR A 107 -10.31 16.47 9.41
CA THR A 107 -9.04 16.30 8.68
C THR A 107 -8.20 15.12 9.22
N LYS A 108 -8.17 14.92 10.53
CA LYS A 108 -7.51 13.75 11.14
C LYS A 108 -8.16 12.42 10.72
N ASN A 109 -9.48 12.38 10.65
CA ASN A 109 -10.20 11.20 10.16
C ASN A 109 -9.91 10.92 8.69
N ASP A 110 -9.81 11.97 7.86
CA ASP A 110 -9.44 11.85 6.45
C ASP A 110 -8.01 11.28 6.31
N ILE A 111 -7.07 11.74 7.12
CA ILE A 111 -5.70 11.20 7.16
C ILE A 111 -5.72 9.71 7.52
N LEU A 112 -6.41 9.33 8.59
CA LEU A 112 -6.53 7.92 9.00
C LEU A 112 -7.14 7.04 7.90
N SER A 113 -8.14 7.56 7.19
CA SER A 113 -8.75 6.85 6.06
C SER A 113 -7.74 6.62 4.92
N GLN A 114 -6.95 7.65 4.58
CA GLN A 114 -5.91 7.53 3.54
C GLN A 114 -4.77 6.60 3.97
N GLU A 115 -4.34 6.67 5.22
CA GLU A 115 -3.31 5.78 5.77
C GLU A 115 -3.76 4.31 5.75
N LYS A 116 -5.03 4.04 6.10
CA LYS A 116 -5.62 2.71 5.99
C LYS A 116 -5.60 2.22 4.54
N GLN A 117 -6.03 3.07 3.60
CA GLN A 117 -6.03 2.72 2.18
C GLN A 117 -4.61 2.42 1.66
N LEU A 118 -3.61 3.18 2.11
CA LEU A 118 -2.20 2.92 1.80
C LEU A 118 -1.71 1.58 2.35
N ALA A 119 -2.09 1.25 3.60
CA ALA A 119 -1.77 -0.04 4.21
C ALA A 119 -2.42 -1.20 3.46
N ASP A 120 -3.70 -1.09 3.10
CA ASP A 120 -4.43 -2.11 2.34
C ASP A 120 -3.79 -2.35 0.96
N LEU A 121 -3.41 -1.29 0.25
CA LEU A 121 -2.68 -1.39 -1.02
C LEU A 121 -1.29 -2.02 -0.85
N THR A 122 -0.62 -1.79 0.26
CA THR A 122 0.69 -2.40 0.55
C THR A 122 0.54 -3.89 0.75
N ILE A 123 -0.43 -4.32 1.56
CA ILE A 123 -0.74 -5.74 1.77
C ILE A 123 -1.11 -6.42 0.44
N GLN A 124 -1.94 -5.75 -0.37
CA GLN A 124 -2.33 -6.28 -1.67
C GLN A 124 -1.12 -6.46 -2.61
N TYR A 125 -0.21 -5.49 -2.64
CA TYR A 125 1.02 -5.57 -3.42
C TYR A 125 1.90 -6.73 -2.98
N ASP A 126 2.12 -6.88 -1.68
CA ASP A 126 2.94 -7.94 -1.10
C ASP A 126 2.33 -9.33 -1.34
N ASN A 127 1.00 -9.46 -1.23
CA ASN A 127 0.29 -10.70 -1.52
C ASN A 127 0.47 -11.13 -2.99
N VAL A 128 0.32 -10.20 -3.92
CA VAL A 128 0.53 -10.48 -5.35
C VAL A 128 1.98 -10.89 -5.63
N GLN A 129 2.95 -10.21 -5.01
CA GLN A 129 4.36 -10.61 -5.15
C GLN A 129 4.63 -12.02 -4.62
N ASN A 130 4.12 -12.34 -3.43
CA ASN A 130 4.27 -13.66 -2.82
C ASN A 130 3.61 -14.75 -3.68
N GLU A 131 2.42 -14.49 -4.25
CA GLU A 131 1.74 -15.42 -5.13
C GLU A 131 2.57 -15.73 -6.39
N PHE A 132 3.11 -14.70 -7.03
CA PHE A 132 4.00 -14.91 -8.19
C PHE A 132 5.27 -15.67 -7.80
N GLN A 133 5.86 -15.39 -6.65
CA GLN A 133 7.05 -16.10 -6.17
C GLN A 133 6.76 -17.60 -5.96
N LEU A 134 5.64 -17.92 -5.31
CA LEU A 134 5.23 -19.32 -5.08
C LEU A 134 4.98 -20.05 -6.41
N GLN A 135 4.24 -19.44 -7.33
CA GLN A 135 3.98 -20.02 -8.65
C GLN A 135 5.28 -20.22 -9.45
N PHE A 136 6.20 -19.27 -9.38
CA PHE A 136 7.49 -19.39 -10.06
C PHE A 136 8.33 -20.54 -9.48
N ASP A 137 8.42 -20.65 -8.15
CA ASP A 137 9.20 -21.68 -7.49
C ASP A 137 8.61 -23.09 -7.73
N GLU A 138 7.29 -23.22 -7.76
CA GLU A 138 6.61 -24.45 -8.10
C GLU A 138 6.92 -24.89 -9.53
N GLN A 139 6.73 -24.02 -10.51
CA GLN A 139 6.96 -24.33 -11.92
C GLN A 139 8.45 -24.58 -12.22
N ARG A 140 9.34 -23.83 -11.56
CA ARG A 140 10.78 -24.09 -11.64
C ARG A 140 11.14 -25.47 -11.12
N THR A 141 10.57 -25.87 -9.99
CA THR A 141 10.82 -27.19 -9.38
C THR A 141 10.32 -28.31 -10.29
N GLN A 142 9.12 -28.15 -10.85
CA GLN A 142 8.54 -29.10 -11.81
C GLN A 142 9.42 -29.20 -13.06
N LEU A 143 9.83 -28.10 -13.65
CA LEU A 143 10.69 -28.10 -14.84
C LEU A 143 12.04 -28.79 -14.56
N LEU A 144 12.65 -28.53 -13.40
CA LEU A 144 13.91 -29.18 -13.02
C LEU A 144 13.75 -30.70 -12.84
N ALA A 145 12.63 -31.15 -12.26
CA ALA A 145 12.31 -32.58 -12.14
C ALA A 145 12.16 -33.22 -13.52
N GLU A 146 11.42 -32.62 -14.43
CA GLU A 146 11.23 -33.10 -15.79
C GLU A 146 12.54 -33.10 -16.61
N ILE A 147 13.40 -32.09 -16.44
CA ILE A 147 14.73 -32.09 -17.06
C ILE A 147 15.56 -33.28 -16.55
N LYS A 148 15.49 -33.60 -15.26
CA LYS A 148 16.19 -34.76 -14.69
C LYS A 148 15.70 -36.07 -15.31
N LEU A 149 14.39 -36.27 -15.35
CA LEU A 149 13.79 -37.46 -15.97
C LEU A 149 14.15 -37.56 -17.46
N TRP A 150 14.11 -36.43 -18.18
CA TRP A 150 14.52 -36.40 -19.58
C TRP A 150 16.01 -36.75 -19.77
N LYS A 151 16.89 -36.24 -18.90
CA LYS A 151 18.32 -36.58 -18.91
C LYS A 151 18.53 -38.09 -18.69
N ASP A 152 17.85 -38.65 -17.69
CA ASP A 152 17.96 -40.08 -17.38
C ASP A 152 17.44 -40.97 -18.51
N LYS A 153 16.46 -40.49 -19.27
CA LYS A 153 15.87 -41.21 -20.41
C LYS A 153 16.70 -41.14 -21.71
N TYR A 154 17.29 -39.98 -21.97
CA TYR A 154 17.92 -39.72 -23.29
C TYR A 154 19.43 -39.51 -23.26
N ILE A 155 20.03 -39.35 -22.10
CA ILE A 155 21.48 -39.15 -21.97
C ILE A 155 22.11 -40.30 -21.23
N LEU A 156 22.97 -41.03 -21.95
CA LEU A 156 23.80 -42.06 -21.35
C LEU A 156 25.03 -41.43 -20.69
N ASN A 157 25.07 -41.41 -19.38
CA ASN A 157 26.24 -40.99 -18.63
C ASN A 157 27.10 -42.20 -18.27
N ALA A 158 28.38 -42.14 -18.60
CA ALA A 158 29.33 -43.12 -18.11
C ALA A 158 29.57 -42.92 -16.61
N PRO A 159 29.30 -43.91 -15.74
CA PRO A 159 29.49 -43.78 -14.31
C PRO A 159 30.96 -43.69 -13.91
N ILE A 160 31.85 -44.12 -14.80
CA ILE A 160 33.32 -44.12 -14.60
C ILE A 160 34.01 -43.68 -15.89
N ALA A 161 35.13 -43.01 -15.78
CA ALA A 161 35.99 -42.70 -16.91
C ALA A 161 36.54 -44.02 -17.53
N GLY A 162 36.24 -44.25 -18.81
CA GLY A 162 36.63 -45.48 -19.49
C GLY A 162 36.58 -45.36 -21.00
N LYS A 163 37.06 -46.38 -21.72
CA LYS A 163 36.97 -46.44 -23.16
C LYS A 163 35.67 -47.19 -23.55
N ILE A 164 34.84 -46.52 -24.35
CA ILE A 164 33.61 -47.16 -24.86
C ILE A 164 33.98 -48.14 -25.95
N THR A 165 33.63 -49.41 -25.77
CA THR A 165 33.72 -50.47 -26.79
C THR A 165 32.32 -50.97 -27.06
N PHE A 166 31.92 -50.91 -28.33
CA PHE A 166 30.67 -51.53 -28.75
C PHE A 166 30.87 -53.01 -28.91
N THR A 167 30.20 -53.86 -28.11
CA THR A 167 30.06 -55.26 -28.38
C THR A 167 29.05 -55.39 -29.52
N LYS A 168 29.45 -56.03 -30.64
CA LYS A 168 28.53 -56.42 -31.69
C LYS A 168 27.54 -57.43 -31.11
N PHE A 169 26.40 -56.99 -30.64
CA PHE A 169 25.22 -57.83 -30.61
C PHE A 169 24.65 -57.79 -32.01
N SER A 170 24.87 -58.85 -32.79
CA SER A 170 24.12 -59.14 -33.98
C SER A 170 22.68 -59.42 -33.54
N CYS A 171 21.77 -58.46 -33.69
CA CYS A 171 20.36 -58.78 -33.75
C CYS A 171 20.05 -59.34 -35.14
N ASP A 172 20.48 -60.51 -35.44
CA ASP A 172 19.85 -61.35 -36.43
C ASP A 172 18.53 -61.86 -35.83
N ARG A 173 17.50 -61.03 -35.86
CA ARG A 173 16.13 -61.58 -35.84
C ARG A 173 15.69 -61.70 -37.27
N GLU A 174 15.86 -62.92 -37.77
CA GLU A 174 15.16 -63.44 -38.94
C GLU A 174 13.73 -62.94 -38.91
N LEU A 175 13.37 -62.18 -39.93
CA LEU A 175 12.03 -62.00 -40.38
C LEU A 175 11.67 -63.10 -41.31
N ASP A 176 11.52 -64.31 -40.75
CA ASP A 176 10.76 -65.35 -41.42
C ASP A 176 9.29 -65.12 -41.15
N ARG A 177 8.60 -64.78 -42.19
CA ARG A 177 7.17 -65.02 -42.32
C ARG A 177 6.88 -65.61 -43.66
N PRO A 178 6.09 -66.69 -43.63
CA PRO A 178 5.53 -67.29 -44.87
C PRO A 178 4.44 -66.40 -45.48
#